data_963726db3968e1ad9ad6db0659ce66d7
#
_entry.id   963726db3968e1ad9ad6db0659ce66d7
#
_cell.length_a   1.000
_cell.length_b   1.000
_cell.length_c   1.000
_cell.angle_alpha   90.00
_cell.angle_beta   90.00
_cell.angle_gamma   90.00
#
_symmetry.space_group_name_H-M   'P 1'
#
loop_
_entity.id
_entity.type
_entity.pdbx_description
1 polymer ?
#
loop_
_entity_poly.entity_id
_entity_poly.type
_entity_poly.pdbx_seq_one_letter_code
_entity_poly.pdbx_strand_id
1 'polypeptide(L)'
;MIFNQSATLKIGSLEFNYPDFHMEWSYKVENDNSPSVLEITVFNLSDTNINSIKINDKSIFQFGYNEDIGILCEGYVKGVETEKGVDKQTKITVLEANLKYNTQIVVGYAKNTTASYILKDICGNNGFYIKKLDLITDFRFETGYSSKGNILDIIKKIVGKTGSKITIKDKNIYIFTENSAQEGNIILDYTSGLLKEPKKCVDADKKYDYSVEALPFYYLKKGDIFNLKANDVKGNMRIKSFEINDWVAVYYVGEVK
;
A
#
# COMPACT_ATOMS: atom_id res chain seq x y z
N MET A 1 6.48 2.83 -25.11
CA MET A 1 6.77 4.23 -24.74
C MET A 1 5.63 4.69 -23.85
N ILE A 2 5.92 5.10 -22.61
CA ILE A 2 4.92 5.51 -21.62
C ILE A 2 4.78 7.02 -21.73
N PHE A 3 3.79 7.45 -22.51
CA PHE A 3 3.45 8.86 -22.71
C PHE A 3 2.00 9.12 -22.25
N ASN A 4 1.61 10.36 -22.14
CA ASN A 4 0.32 10.83 -21.66
C ASN A 4 0.04 10.39 -20.21
N GLN A 5 0.67 11.10 -19.32
CA GLN A 5 0.41 11.00 -17.88
C GLN A 5 -0.99 11.53 -17.57
N SER A 6 -1.74 10.82 -16.75
CA SER A 6 -3.05 11.22 -16.27
C SER A 6 -3.15 10.96 -14.77
N ALA A 7 -3.71 11.92 -14.04
CA ALA A 7 -4.01 11.76 -12.63
C ALA A 7 -5.35 12.42 -12.30
N THR A 8 -6.12 11.81 -11.42
CA THR A 8 -7.43 12.31 -11.00
C THR A 8 -7.55 12.21 -9.49
N LEU A 9 -7.84 13.32 -8.84
CA LEU A 9 -8.18 13.40 -7.43
C LEU A 9 -9.67 13.62 -7.26
N LYS A 10 -10.37 12.69 -6.61
CA LYS A 10 -11.79 12.82 -6.22
C LYS A 10 -11.89 13.00 -4.71
N ILE A 11 -12.62 14.02 -4.26
CA ILE A 11 -12.90 14.27 -2.84
C ILE A 11 -14.38 14.60 -2.68
N GLY A 12 -15.15 13.72 -2.05
CA GLY A 12 -16.60 13.88 -1.99
C GLY A 12 -17.21 13.97 -3.38
N SER A 13 -17.77 15.15 -3.73
CA SER A 13 -18.32 15.46 -5.05
C SER A 13 -17.36 16.22 -5.98
N LEU A 14 -16.18 16.59 -5.47
CA LEU A 14 -15.18 17.33 -6.25
C LEU A 14 -14.31 16.36 -7.04
N GLU A 15 -13.92 16.79 -8.24
CA GLU A 15 -12.99 16.07 -9.10
C GLU A 15 -11.99 17.03 -9.72
N PHE A 16 -10.70 16.72 -9.58
CA PHE A 16 -9.59 17.47 -10.12
C PHE A 16 -8.77 16.57 -11.02
N ASN A 17 -8.61 16.96 -12.29
CA ASN A 17 -7.92 16.17 -13.31
C ASN A 17 -6.62 16.87 -13.74
N TYR A 18 -5.51 16.13 -13.77
CA TYR A 18 -4.29 16.55 -14.43
C TYR A 18 -4.41 16.24 -15.95
N PRO A 19 -4.03 17.13 -16.87
CA PRO A 19 -3.29 18.40 -16.63
C PRO A 19 -4.15 19.64 -16.40
N ASP A 20 -5.49 19.57 -16.37
CA ASP A 20 -6.35 20.74 -16.22
C ASP A 20 -6.05 21.52 -14.94
N PHE A 21 -5.77 20.78 -13.87
CA PHE A 21 -5.20 21.29 -12.62
C PHE A 21 -3.76 20.86 -12.50
N HIS A 22 -2.87 21.80 -12.28
CA HIS A 22 -1.50 21.44 -11.89
C HIS A 22 -1.52 20.83 -10.51
N MET A 23 -0.95 19.61 -10.38
CA MET A 23 -0.90 18.84 -9.14
C MET A 23 0.48 18.26 -8.96
N GLU A 24 0.97 18.34 -7.72
CA GLU A 24 2.14 17.62 -7.25
C GLU A 24 1.69 16.66 -6.15
N TRP A 25 2.27 15.47 -6.10
CA TRP A 25 1.87 14.51 -5.07
C TRP A 25 3.03 13.68 -4.57
N SER A 26 2.90 13.25 -3.32
CA SER A 26 3.74 12.21 -2.76
C SER A 26 2.88 11.14 -2.09
N TYR A 27 3.23 9.88 -2.30
CA TYR A 27 2.57 8.75 -1.67
C TYR A 27 3.60 7.85 -1.01
N LYS A 28 3.48 7.65 0.30
CA LYS A 28 4.46 6.95 1.10
C LYS A 28 3.86 5.75 1.80
N VAL A 29 4.48 4.58 1.60
CA VAL A 29 4.11 3.30 2.20
C VAL A 29 5.32 2.75 2.95
N GLU A 30 5.35 2.94 4.28
CA GLU A 30 6.50 2.54 5.10
C GLU A 30 6.29 1.17 5.75
N ASN A 31 5.69 1.15 6.91
CA ASN A 31 5.61 -0.03 7.78
C ASN A 31 4.18 -0.58 7.87
N ASP A 32 4.08 -1.86 8.27
CA ASP A 32 2.80 -2.55 8.44
C ASP A 32 1.89 -1.94 9.54
N ASN A 33 2.43 -1.07 10.37
CA ASN A 33 1.73 -0.48 11.52
C ASN A 33 1.32 0.98 11.31
N SER A 34 1.73 1.60 10.20
CA SER A 34 1.37 2.98 9.87
C SER A 34 0.48 3.01 8.62
N PRO A 35 -0.58 3.81 8.61
CA PRO A 35 -1.35 4.01 7.38
C PRO A 35 -0.46 4.67 6.33
N SER A 36 -0.67 4.31 5.07
CA SER A 36 -0.05 5.01 3.95
C SER A 36 -0.59 6.45 3.90
N VAL A 37 0.27 7.36 3.53
CA VAL A 37 -0.06 8.78 3.45
C VAL A 37 0.09 9.24 2.01
N LEU A 38 -0.95 9.89 1.50
CA LEU A 38 -0.93 10.59 0.23
C LEU A 38 -1.03 12.10 0.52
N GLU A 39 -0.06 12.85 0.09
CA GLU A 39 -0.08 14.31 0.11
C GLU A 39 -0.20 14.81 -1.33
N ILE A 40 -1.19 15.66 -1.59
CA ILE A 40 -1.41 16.24 -2.91
C ILE A 40 -1.50 17.75 -2.75
N THR A 41 -0.70 18.47 -3.51
CA THR A 41 -0.79 19.92 -3.66
C THR A 41 -1.48 20.24 -4.98
N VAL A 42 -2.62 20.89 -4.91
CA VAL A 42 -3.35 21.36 -6.09
C VAL A 42 -3.20 22.88 -6.17
N PHE A 43 -2.80 23.37 -7.34
CA PHE A 43 -2.53 24.77 -7.55
C PHE A 43 -3.78 25.53 -7.99
N ASN A 44 -3.90 26.76 -7.51
CA ASN A 44 -4.90 27.75 -7.93
C ASN A 44 -6.36 27.30 -7.77
N LEU A 45 -6.67 26.48 -6.74
CA LEU A 45 -8.05 26.15 -6.41
C LEU A 45 -8.85 27.39 -6.01
N SER A 46 -10.13 27.44 -6.43
CA SER A 46 -11.07 28.46 -5.97
C SER A 46 -11.36 28.33 -4.48
N ASP A 47 -11.64 29.43 -3.80
CA ASP A 47 -12.01 29.39 -2.37
C ASP A 47 -13.28 28.55 -2.15
N THR A 48 -14.20 28.52 -3.11
CA THR A 48 -15.38 27.66 -3.08
C THR A 48 -15.00 26.17 -3.01
N ASN A 49 -14.07 25.74 -3.87
CA ASN A 49 -13.60 24.35 -3.88
C ASN A 49 -12.88 24.02 -2.57
N ILE A 50 -11.98 24.91 -2.12
CA ILE A 50 -11.24 24.71 -0.86
C ILE A 50 -12.21 24.55 0.33
N ASN A 51 -13.18 25.46 0.44
CA ASN A 51 -14.17 25.45 1.52
C ASN A 51 -15.13 24.25 1.46
N SER A 52 -15.24 23.59 0.31
CA SER A 52 -16.06 22.37 0.13
C SER A 52 -15.37 21.10 0.60
N ILE A 53 -14.02 21.08 0.70
CA ILE A 53 -13.27 19.93 1.18
C ILE A 53 -13.36 19.88 2.72
N LYS A 54 -13.83 18.75 3.25
CA LYS A 54 -13.99 18.55 4.69
C LYS A 54 -13.07 17.44 5.19
N ILE A 55 -12.65 17.55 6.44
CA ILE A 55 -11.96 16.47 7.13
C ILE A 55 -12.90 15.25 7.17
N ASN A 56 -12.34 14.07 6.92
CA ASN A 56 -13.01 12.77 6.76
C ASN A 56 -13.82 12.62 5.45
N ASP A 57 -13.75 13.55 4.51
CA ASP A 57 -14.27 13.28 3.18
C ASP A 57 -13.54 12.11 2.54
N LYS A 58 -14.32 11.25 1.87
CA LYS A 58 -13.75 10.14 1.10
C LYS A 58 -12.95 10.69 -0.07
N SER A 59 -11.73 10.21 -0.22
CA SER A 59 -10.81 10.60 -1.29
C SER A 59 -10.37 9.38 -2.09
N ILE A 60 -10.28 9.53 -3.39
CA ILE A 60 -9.75 8.52 -4.32
C ILE A 60 -8.75 9.22 -5.22
N PHE A 61 -7.53 8.72 -5.26
CA PHE A 61 -6.51 9.19 -6.19
C PHE A 61 -6.20 8.09 -7.20
N GLN A 62 -6.38 8.42 -8.46
CA GLN A 62 -6.08 7.56 -9.60
C GLN A 62 -4.96 8.19 -10.40
N PHE A 63 -4.10 7.37 -10.96
CA PHE A 63 -3.12 7.83 -11.94
C PHE A 63 -2.75 6.70 -12.88
N GLY A 64 -2.08 7.06 -13.96
CA GLY A 64 -1.57 6.09 -14.92
C GLY A 64 -1.05 6.74 -16.18
N TYR A 65 -0.89 5.92 -17.19
CA TYR A 65 -0.30 6.30 -18.48
C TYR A 65 -1.20 5.85 -19.60
N ASN A 66 -1.47 6.74 -20.56
CA ASN A 66 -2.41 6.49 -21.65
C ASN A 66 -3.79 6.05 -21.13
N GLU A 67 -4.27 4.87 -21.51
CA GLU A 67 -5.55 4.29 -21.06
C GLU A 67 -5.42 3.38 -19.83
N ASP A 68 -4.18 3.08 -19.40
CA ASP A 68 -3.91 2.25 -18.22
C ASP A 68 -3.87 3.13 -16.96
N ILE A 69 -5.06 3.42 -16.44
CA ILE A 69 -5.27 4.28 -15.27
C ILE A 69 -5.95 3.46 -14.18
N GLY A 70 -5.46 3.57 -12.96
CA GLY A 70 -6.06 2.87 -11.83
C GLY A 70 -5.87 3.57 -10.49
N ILE A 71 -6.48 3.01 -9.45
CA ILE A 71 -6.48 3.59 -8.11
C ILE A 71 -5.12 3.34 -7.44
N LEU A 72 -4.41 4.43 -7.13
CA LEU A 72 -3.23 4.37 -6.28
C LEU A 72 -3.60 4.34 -4.81
N CYS A 73 -4.46 5.27 -4.39
CA CYS A 73 -4.84 5.45 -3.00
C CYS A 73 -6.34 5.72 -2.88
N GLU A 74 -6.99 5.05 -1.94
CA GLU A 74 -8.35 5.32 -1.49
C GLU A 74 -8.31 5.56 0.03
N GLY A 75 -8.82 6.69 0.48
CA GLY A 75 -8.71 7.07 1.88
C GLY A 75 -9.64 8.20 2.28
N TYR A 76 -9.24 8.93 3.33
CA TYR A 76 -10.02 10.02 3.87
C TYR A 76 -9.13 11.25 4.11
N VAL A 77 -9.67 12.43 3.84
CA VAL A 77 -8.99 13.70 4.08
C VAL A 77 -8.67 13.84 5.57
N LYS A 78 -7.39 14.00 5.88
CA LYS A 78 -6.86 14.24 7.22
C LYS A 78 -6.59 15.71 7.50
N GLY A 79 -6.16 16.45 6.47
CA GLY A 79 -5.78 17.85 6.57
C GLY A 79 -5.93 18.57 5.24
N VAL A 80 -6.20 19.85 5.31
CA VAL A 80 -6.21 20.77 4.18
C VAL A 80 -5.50 22.04 4.62
N GLU A 81 -4.42 22.40 3.95
CA GLU A 81 -3.63 23.59 4.24
C GLU A 81 -3.54 24.42 2.96
N THR A 82 -3.74 25.73 3.06
CA THR A 82 -3.65 26.61 1.90
C THR A 82 -2.62 27.70 2.16
N GLU A 83 -1.67 27.79 1.27
CA GLU A 83 -0.68 28.85 1.23
C GLU A 83 -0.97 29.81 0.07
N LYS A 84 -0.98 31.11 0.37
CA LYS A 84 -1.21 32.16 -0.62
C LYS A 84 0.13 32.78 -1.00
N GLY A 85 0.64 32.40 -2.15
CA GLY A 85 1.84 32.96 -2.78
C GLY A 85 1.52 33.58 -4.12
N VAL A 86 2.49 33.58 -5.04
CA VAL A 86 2.28 33.93 -6.46
C VAL A 86 1.22 32.99 -7.04
N ASP A 87 1.39 31.69 -6.78
CA ASP A 87 0.39 30.67 -7.00
C ASP A 87 -0.17 30.21 -5.66
N LYS A 88 -1.50 30.11 -5.58
CA LYS A 88 -2.19 29.57 -4.42
C LYS A 88 -2.01 28.06 -4.40
N GLN A 89 -1.39 27.53 -3.35
CA GLN A 89 -1.15 26.10 -3.17
C GLN A 89 -2.10 25.55 -2.10
N THR A 90 -2.82 24.50 -2.44
CA THR A 90 -3.68 23.80 -1.47
C THR A 90 -3.16 22.39 -1.31
N LYS A 91 -2.53 22.14 -0.15
CA LYS A 91 -2.02 20.82 0.25
C LYS A 91 -3.12 20.05 0.93
N ILE A 92 -3.43 18.88 0.41
CA ILE A 92 -4.44 17.96 0.92
C ILE A 92 -3.73 16.69 1.37
N THR A 93 -3.86 16.35 2.66
CA THR A 93 -3.33 15.13 3.22
C THR A 93 -4.43 14.08 3.30
N VAL A 94 -4.23 12.95 2.66
CA VAL A 94 -5.15 11.80 2.68
C VAL A 94 -4.47 10.65 3.39
N LEU A 95 -5.15 10.08 4.39
CA LEU A 95 -4.74 8.82 4.96
C LEU A 95 -5.45 7.69 4.25
N GLU A 96 -4.68 6.75 3.73
CA GLU A 96 -5.21 5.48 3.27
C GLU A 96 -5.86 4.78 4.46
N ALA A 97 -7.17 4.92 4.57
CA ALA A 97 -7.89 4.41 5.71
C ALA A 97 -8.74 3.23 5.29
N ASN A 98 -8.33 2.09 5.71
CA ASN A 98 -9.30 1.06 5.98
C ASN A 98 -9.79 1.27 7.43
N LEU A 99 -10.87 2.03 7.62
CA LEU A 99 -11.47 2.28 8.94
C LEU A 99 -11.73 0.99 9.73
N LYS A 100 -11.90 -0.13 9.04
CA LYS A 100 -12.03 -1.46 9.64
C LYS A 100 -10.74 -1.95 10.29
N TYR A 101 -9.56 -1.48 9.86
CA TYR A 101 -8.29 -1.91 10.43
C TYR A 101 -8.08 -1.45 11.88
N ASN A 102 -8.71 -0.37 12.28
CA ASN A 102 -8.66 0.13 13.66
C ASN A 102 -9.80 -0.37 14.55
N THR A 103 -10.60 -1.32 14.06
CA THR A 103 -11.70 -1.89 14.84
C THR A 103 -11.15 -2.69 16.02
N GLN A 104 -11.62 -2.35 17.23
CA GLN A 104 -11.34 -3.15 18.43
C GLN A 104 -12.28 -4.33 18.47
N ILE A 105 -11.72 -5.53 18.64
CA ILE A 105 -12.49 -6.77 18.76
C ILE A 105 -12.10 -7.54 20.02
N VAL A 106 -13.03 -8.37 20.48
CA VAL A 106 -12.80 -9.37 21.52
C VAL A 106 -13.12 -10.71 20.90
N VAL A 107 -12.17 -11.64 20.97
CA VAL A 107 -12.34 -12.99 20.41
C VAL A 107 -12.02 -14.05 21.45
N GLY A 108 -12.76 -15.17 21.38
CA GLY A 108 -12.53 -16.32 22.24
C GLY A 108 -12.83 -17.62 21.48
N TYR A 109 -11.89 -18.53 21.49
CA TYR A 109 -12.00 -19.82 20.80
C TYR A 109 -11.69 -20.98 21.75
N ALA A 110 -12.40 -22.09 21.57
CA ALA A 110 -12.27 -23.29 22.38
C ALA A 110 -10.87 -23.93 22.23
N LYS A 111 -10.59 -24.85 23.14
CA LYS A 111 -9.39 -25.70 23.08
C LYS A 111 -9.30 -26.44 21.74
N ASN A 112 -8.10 -26.65 21.28
CA ASN A 112 -7.78 -27.36 20.03
C ASN A 112 -8.28 -26.71 18.75
N THR A 113 -8.69 -25.44 18.79
CA THR A 113 -9.02 -24.68 17.58
C THR A 113 -7.74 -24.36 16.79
N THR A 114 -7.77 -24.56 15.46
CA THR A 114 -6.62 -24.33 14.58
C THR A 114 -6.41 -22.85 14.29
N ALA A 115 -5.18 -22.44 14.00
CA ALA A 115 -4.83 -21.09 13.61
C ALA A 115 -5.58 -20.68 12.32
N SER A 116 -5.67 -21.58 11.33
CA SER A 116 -6.40 -21.35 10.08
C SER A 116 -7.87 -21.08 10.30
N TYR A 117 -8.53 -21.81 11.21
CA TYR A 117 -9.93 -21.57 11.55
C TYR A 117 -10.12 -20.18 12.16
N ILE A 118 -9.32 -19.84 13.17
CA ILE A 118 -9.40 -18.54 13.86
C ILE A 118 -9.20 -17.40 12.87
N LEU A 119 -8.21 -17.50 11.97
CA LEU A 119 -7.96 -16.47 10.95
C LEU A 119 -9.14 -16.31 10.00
N LYS A 120 -9.72 -17.42 9.51
CA LYS A 120 -10.89 -17.38 8.64
C LYS A 120 -12.10 -16.75 9.33
N ASP A 121 -12.35 -17.11 10.57
CA ASP A 121 -13.49 -16.63 11.35
C ASP A 121 -13.35 -15.12 11.65
N ILE A 122 -12.20 -14.68 12.15
CA ILE A 122 -11.94 -13.24 12.42
C ILE A 122 -12.09 -12.43 11.13
N CYS A 123 -11.49 -12.89 10.03
CA CYS A 123 -11.55 -12.17 8.77
C CYS A 123 -12.98 -12.10 8.22
N GLY A 124 -13.68 -13.23 8.17
CA GLY A 124 -15.04 -13.31 7.64
C GLY A 124 -16.02 -12.44 8.41
N ASN A 125 -16.00 -12.50 9.74
CA ASN A 125 -16.90 -11.74 10.60
C ASN A 125 -16.65 -10.22 10.55
N ASN A 126 -15.49 -9.80 10.07
CA ASN A 126 -15.12 -8.39 10.01
C ASN A 126 -14.99 -7.84 8.56
N GLY A 127 -15.43 -8.62 7.57
CA GLY A 127 -15.49 -8.20 6.17
C GLY A 127 -14.15 -8.09 5.48
N PHE A 128 -13.18 -8.91 5.90
CA PHE A 128 -11.95 -9.17 5.19
C PHE A 128 -12.05 -10.46 4.39
N TYR A 129 -11.36 -10.51 3.26
CA TYR A 129 -11.34 -11.67 2.39
C TYR A 129 -9.95 -12.29 2.37
N ILE A 130 -9.83 -13.53 2.85
CA ILE A 130 -8.58 -14.29 2.71
C ILE A 130 -8.50 -14.82 1.28
N LYS A 131 -7.61 -14.26 0.48
CA LYS A 131 -7.35 -14.68 -0.91
C LYS A 131 -6.33 -15.81 -0.99
N LYS A 132 -5.38 -15.82 -0.05
CA LYS A 132 -4.36 -16.86 0.07
C LYS A 132 -4.13 -17.18 1.54
N LEU A 133 -4.08 -18.46 1.89
CA LEU A 133 -3.83 -18.95 3.25
C LEU A 133 -2.84 -20.12 3.22
N ASP A 134 -1.56 -19.78 3.12
CA ASP A 134 -0.46 -20.73 3.22
C ASP A 134 0.23 -20.55 4.57
N LEU A 135 -0.04 -21.44 5.49
CA LEU A 135 0.58 -21.45 6.80
C LEU A 135 1.78 -22.39 6.80
N ILE A 136 2.93 -21.95 7.35
CA ILE A 136 4.08 -22.85 7.57
C ILE A 136 3.65 -23.94 8.54
N THR A 137 2.93 -23.56 9.62
CA THR A 137 2.38 -24.50 10.60
C THR A 137 0.96 -24.09 10.96
N ASP A 138 -0.02 -24.94 10.66
CA ASP A 138 -1.38 -24.76 11.15
C ASP A 138 -1.56 -25.45 12.50
N PHE A 139 -1.00 -24.85 13.54
CA PHE A 139 -1.04 -25.42 14.88
C PHE A 139 -2.39 -25.24 15.57
N ARG A 140 -2.64 -26.07 16.58
CA ARG A 140 -3.83 -26.00 17.44
C ARG A 140 -3.51 -25.26 18.74
N PHE A 141 -4.41 -24.39 19.16
CA PHE A 141 -4.35 -23.76 20.46
C PHE A 141 -4.86 -24.73 21.54
N GLU A 142 -3.97 -25.47 22.16
CA GLU A 142 -4.32 -26.55 23.11
C GLU A 142 -5.16 -26.05 24.28
N THR A 143 -4.90 -24.85 24.78
CA THR A 143 -5.65 -24.23 25.90
C THR A 143 -6.78 -23.31 25.45
N GLY A 144 -7.02 -23.20 24.14
CA GLY A 144 -7.88 -22.20 23.54
C GLY A 144 -7.14 -20.89 23.24
N TYR A 145 -7.83 -19.95 22.62
CA TYR A 145 -7.28 -18.65 22.28
C TYR A 145 -8.26 -17.54 22.64
N SER A 146 -7.80 -16.54 23.38
CA SER A 146 -8.57 -15.32 23.65
C SER A 146 -7.68 -14.11 23.44
N SER A 147 -8.26 -13.06 22.89
CA SER A 147 -7.55 -11.80 22.67
C SER A 147 -8.54 -10.64 22.62
N LYS A 148 -8.07 -9.48 23.08
CA LYS A 148 -8.78 -8.19 22.95
C LYS A 148 -7.80 -7.18 22.38
N GLY A 149 -8.20 -6.42 21.36
CA GLY A 149 -7.36 -5.41 20.75
C GLY A 149 -7.74 -5.10 19.31
N ASN A 150 -6.85 -4.40 18.64
CA ASN A 150 -7.01 -4.08 17.24
C ASN A 150 -7.02 -5.37 16.40
N ILE A 151 -7.96 -5.45 15.46
CA ILE A 151 -8.16 -6.64 14.63
C ILE A 151 -6.92 -7.04 13.86
N LEU A 152 -6.19 -6.08 13.27
CA LEU A 152 -4.98 -6.37 12.52
C LEU A 152 -3.86 -6.90 13.40
N ASP A 153 -3.71 -6.34 14.61
CA ASP A 153 -2.68 -6.81 15.54
C ASP A 153 -2.96 -8.24 15.98
N ILE A 154 -4.25 -8.58 16.17
CA ILE A 154 -4.65 -9.95 16.51
C ILE A 154 -4.34 -10.89 15.34
N ILE A 155 -4.70 -10.53 14.10
CA ILE A 155 -4.41 -11.34 12.91
C ILE A 155 -2.90 -11.51 12.75
N LYS A 156 -2.11 -10.42 12.80
CA LYS A 156 -0.64 -10.46 12.68
C LYS A 156 0.00 -11.34 13.76
N LYS A 157 -0.49 -11.26 15.00
CA LYS A 157 -0.02 -12.07 16.11
C LYS A 157 -0.25 -13.58 15.87
N ILE A 158 -1.42 -13.95 15.34
CA ILE A 158 -1.72 -15.35 15.02
C ILE A 158 -0.84 -15.81 13.85
N VAL A 159 -0.76 -15.03 12.76
CA VAL A 159 0.08 -15.36 11.60
C VAL A 159 1.55 -15.46 11.99
N GLY A 160 2.07 -14.55 12.81
CA GLY A 160 3.45 -14.61 13.31
C GLY A 160 3.75 -15.90 14.07
N LYS A 161 2.79 -16.41 14.87
CA LYS A 161 2.94 -17.71 15.57
C LYS A 161 2.98 -18.90 14.59
N THR A 162 2.38 -18.81 13.41
CA THR A 162 2.47 -19.87 12.38
C THR A 162 3.79 -19.85 11.62
N GLY A 163 4.64 -18.83 11.86
CA GLY A 163 5.87 -18.59 11.12
C GLY A 163 5.66 -17.97 9.73
N SER A 164 4.39 -17.72 9.35
CA SER A 164 4.03 -17.19 8.03
C SER A 164 4.12 -15.67 7.99
N LYS A 165 4.09 -15.13 6.78
CA LYS A 165 4.02 -13.68 6.51
C LYS A 165 2.61 -13.29 6.09
N ILE A 166 2.26 -12.02 6.30
CA ILE A 166 0.97 -11.47 5.92
C ILE A 166 1.17 -10.20 5.09
N THR A 167 0.38 -10.08 4.04
CA THR A 167 0.21 -8.82 3.29
C THR A 167 -1.28 -8.55 3.15
N ILE A 168 -1.65 -7.29 3.31
CA ILE A 168 -3.04 -6.84 3.22
C ILE A 168 -3.10 -5.84 2.07
N LYS A 169 -4.00 -6.12 1.11
CA LYS A 169 -4.25 -5.26 -0.05
C LYS A 169 -5.74 -4.99 -0.11
N ASP A 170 -6.12 -3.76 0.09
CA ASP A 170 -7.52 -3.29 0.14
C ASP A 170 -8.38 -4.14 1.08
N LYS A 171 -9.11 -4.94 1.10
CA LYS A 171 -9.78 -5.84 2.06
C LYS A 171 -9.31 -7.29 1.92
N ASN A 172 -8.34 -7.51 1.03
CA ASN A 172 -7.84 -8.85 0.75
C ASN A 172 -6.62 -9.16 1.61
N ILE A 173 -6.64 -10.30 2.27
CA ILE A 173 -5.56 -10.80 3.11
C ILE A 173 -4.87 -11.94 2.38
N TYR A 174 -3.56 -11.84 2.28
CA TYR A 174 -2.68 -12.87 1.72
C TYR A 174 -1.74 -13.32 2.81
N ILE A 175 -1.84 -14.58 3.21
CA ILE A 175 -0.95 -15.22 4.17
C ILE A 175 -0.14 -16.25 3.39
N PHE A 176 1.18 -16.18 3.53
CA PHE A 176 2.09 -16.97 2.70
C PHE A 176 3.35 -17.33 3.44
N THR A 177 4.03 -18.38 2.97
CA THR A 177 5.36 -18.76 3.42
C THR A 177 6.41 -17.89 2.71
N GLU A 178 7.60 -17.77 3.28
CA GLU A 178 8.68 -16.95 2.70
C GLU A 178 9.04 -17.40 1.27
N ASN A 179 8.89 -18.69 1.00
CA ASN A 179 9.19 -19.31 -0.31
C ASN A 179 7.99 -19.38 -1.27
N SER A 180 6.77 -19.08 -0.83
CA SER A 180 5.62 -19.04 -1.71
C SER A 180 5.58 -17.68 -2.41
N ALA A 181 6.46 -17.47 -3.38
CA ALA A 181 6.41 -16.33 -4.27
C ALA A 181 5.04 -16.33 -4.98
N GLN A 182 4.27 -15.27 -4.84
CA GLN A 182 3.36 -14.94 -5.91
C GLN A 182 4.27 -14.58 -7.09
N GLU A 183 4.35 -15.46 -8.09
CA GLU A 183 4.99 -15.13 -9.34
C GLU A 183 4.27 -13.93 -9.93
N GLY A 184 4.79 -12.74 -9.67
CA GLY A 184 4.40 -11.56 -10.36
C GLY A 184 4.97 -11.67 -11.78
N ASN A 185 4.10 -11.80 -12.79
CA ASN A 185 4.51 -11.69 -14.19
C ASN A 185 4.99 -10.28 -14.58
N ILE A 186 5.22 -9.41 -13.58
CA ILE A 186 5.66 -8.03 -13.79
C ILE A 186 7.17 -8.05 -13.96
N ILE A 187 7.61 -7.66 -15.14
CA ILE A 187 9.02 -7.45 -15.44
C ILE A 187 9.29 -5.95 -15.35
N LEU A 188 10.31 -5.58 -14.57
CA LEU A 188 10.78 -4.23 -14.47
C LEU A 188 12.19 -4.13 -15.07
N ASP A 189 12.28 -3.48 -16.23
CA ASP A 189 13.50 -3.20 -16.95
C ASP A 189 13.46 -1.77 -17.53
N TYR A 190 14.50 -1.36 -18.25
CA TYR A 190 14.59 -0.03 -18.85
C TYR A 190 13.54 0.24 -19.93
N THR A 191 12.92 -0.80 -20.48
CA THR A 191 11.84 -0.67 -21.48
C THR A 191 10.47 -0.60 -20.83
N SER A 192 10.33 -1.13 -19.62
CA SER A 192 9.07 -1.20 -18.87
C SER A 192 8.97 -0.23 -17.70
N GLY A 193 9.95 0.68 -17.54
CA GLY A 193 9.84 1.77 -16.58
C GLY A 193 10.94 1.85 -15.52
N LEU A 194 11.96 1.01 -15.55
CA LEU A 194 13.15 1.19 -14.72
C LEU A 194 13.89 2.47 -15.17
N LEU A 195 14.17 3.39 -14.24
CA LEU A 195 14.79 4.67 -14.57
C LEU A 195 16.29 4.67 -14.36
N LYS A 196 16.77 3.97 -13.33
CA LYS A 196 18.18 3.92 -12.97
C LYS A 196 18.59 2.52 -12.53
N GLU A 197 19.90 2.25 -12.56
CA GLU A 197 20.46 1.05 -11.98
C GLU A 197 20.15 0.97 -10.48
N PRO A 198 19.68 -0.18 -9.98
CA PRO A 198 19.34 -0.35 -8.57
C PRO A 198 20.54 -0.11 -7.66
N LYS A 199 20.32 0.59 -6.55
CA LYS A 199 21.37 0.86 -5.57
C LYS A 199 21.30 -0.19 -4.45
N LYS A 200 22.41 -0.86 -4.18
CA LYS A 200 22.53 -1.82 -3.07
C LYS A 200 22.46 -1.07 -1.74
N CYS A 201 21.67 -1.57 -0.82
CA CYS A 201 21.64 -1.09 0.55
C CYS A 201 22.77 -1.74 1.37
N VAL A 202 23.54 -0.93 2.06
CA VAL A 202 24.65 -1.37 2.93
C VAL A 202 24.42 -0.77 4.33
N ASP A 203 23.28 -1.07 4.93
CA ASP A 203 22.96 -0.59 6.27
C ASP A 203 22.96 -1.74 7.29
N ALA A 204 23.36 -1.44 8.54
CA ALA A 204 23.41 -2.41 9.63
C ALA A 204 22.04 -2.98 9.96
N ASP A 205 20.97 -2.18 9.83
CA ASP A 205 19.59 -2.58 10.11
C ASP A 205 18.87 -3.27 8.95
N LYS A 206 19.54 -3.48 7.82
CA LYS A 206 19.10 -4.14 6.57
C LYS A 206 17.58 -4.36 6.47
N LYS A 207 16.85 -3.26 6.30
CA LYS A 207 15.38 -3.34 6.08
C LYS A 207 15.05 -3.79 4.66
N TYR A 208 15.97 -3.60 3.71
CA TYR A 208 15.86 -3.98 2.29
C TYR A 208 17.25 -4.21 1.70
N ASP A 209 17.31 -4.88 0.55
CA ASP A 209 18.57 -5.21 -0.13
C ASP A 209 18.93 -4.17 -1.20
N TYR A 210 17.93 -3.63 -1.90
CA TYR A 210 18.10 -2.61 -2.95
C TYR A 210 17.04 -1.54 -2.89
N SER A 211 17.40 -0.33 -3.37
CA SER A 211 16.46 0.70 -3.79
C SER A 211 16.40 0.74 -5.31
N VAL A 212 15.18 0.70 -5.87
CA VAL A 212 14.89 0.64 -7.29
C VAL A 212 14.09 1.86 -7.68
N GLU A 213 14.67 2.75 -8.49
CA GLU A 213 14.02 3.94 -9.00
C GLU A 213 13.35 3.62 -10.35
N ALA A 214 12.05 3.81 -10.43
CA ALA A 214 11.24 3.45 -11.58
C ALA A 214 10.07 4.42 -11.79
N LEU A 215 9.39 4.32 -12.93
CA LEU A 215 8.07 4.93 -13.09
C LEU A 215 7.09 4.32 -12.07
N PRO A 216 6.19 5.12 -11.50
CA PRO A 216 5.20 4.60 -10.59
C PRO A 216 4.14 3.77 -11.32
N PHE A 217 3.71 2.69 -10.67
CA PHE A 217 2.61 1.85 -11.15
C PHE A 217 1.55 1.74 -10.06
N TYR A 218 0.31 2.10 -10.38
CA TYR A 218 -0.81 2.06 -9.41
C TYR A 218 -1.09 0.66 -8.87
N TYR A 219 -0.73 -0.39 -9.63
CA TYR A 219 -0.95 -1.79 -9.28
C TYR A 219 0.19 -2.43 -8.47
N LEU A 220 1.39 -1.81 -8.42
CA LEU A 220 2.50 -2.29 -7.60
C LEU A 220 2.32 -1.84 -6.15
N LYS A 221 2.11 -2.79 -5.27
CA LYS A 221 1.87 -2.56 -3.84
C LYS A 221 2.94 -3.23 -2.98
N LYS A 222 3.05 -2.80 -1.74
CA LYS A 222 3.89 -3.47 -0.75
C LYS A 222 3.57 -4.96 -0.66
N GLY A 223 4.60 -5.79 -0.62
CA GLY A 223 4.52 -7.25 -0.61
C GLY A 223 4.48 -7.89 -1.98
N ASP A 224 4.25 -7.12 -3.06
CA ASP A 224 4.33 -7.64 -4.42
C ASP A 224 5.74 -8.03 -4.80
N ILE A 225 5.82 -8.96 -5.76
CA ILE A 225 7.07 -9.41 -6.35
C ILE A 225 7.06 -9.03 -7.82
N PHE A 226 8.17 -8.49 -8.27
CA PHE A 226 8.44 -8.27 -9.69
C PHE A 226 9.80 -8.86 -10.05
N ASN A 227 9.98 -9.22 -11.33
CA ASN A 227 11.25 -9.67 -11.85
C ASN A 227 12.04 -8.46 -12.33
N LEU A 228 13.11 -8.12 -11.63
CA LEU A 228 14.02 -7.04 -12.00
C LEU A 228 15.00 -7.52 -13.04
N LYS A 229 15.16 -6.75 -14.12
CA LYS A 229 16.13 -6.98 -15.19
C LYS A 229 16.93 -5.71 -15.47
N ALA A 230 17.75 -5.33 -14.50
CA ALA A 230 18.75 -4.28 -14.67
C ALA A 230 20.07 -4.86 -15.25
N ASN A 231 21.09 -4.04 -15.47
CA ASN A 231 22.36 -4.52 -16.00
C ASN A 231 23.08 -5.40 -14.98
N ASP A 232 23.28 -4.87 -13.78
CA ASP A 232 24.06 -5.51 -12.72
C ASP A 232 23.21 -6.32 -11.72
N VAL A 233 21.91 -5.99 -11.58
CA VAL A 233 21.00 -6.63 -10.63
C VAL A 233 19.83 -7.28 -11.35
N LYS A 234 19.67 -8.59 -11.17
CA LYS A 234 18.60 -9.39 -11.80
C LYS A 234 18.01 -10.36 -10.79
N GLY A 235 16.71 -10.56 -10.86
CA GLY A 235 16.02 -11.57 -10.04
C GLY A 235 14.65 -11.12 -9.55
N ASN A 236 14.02 -11.98 -8.77
CA ASN A 236 12.74 -11.68 -8.16
C ASN A 236 12.91 -10.82 -6.92
N MET A 237 12.25 -9.67 -6.92
CA MET A 237 12.34 -8.67 -5.86
C MET A 237 10.99 -8.47 -5.19
N ARG A 238 10.94 -8.55 -3.86
CA ARG A 238 9.74 -8.26 -3.06
C ARG A 238 9.77 -6.83 -2.55
N ILE A 239 8.71 -6.07 -2.80
CA ILE A 239 8.56 -4.70 -2.29
C ILE A 239 8.36 -4.75 -0.76
N LYS A 240 9.26 -4.10 -0.01
CA LYS A 240 9.20 -3.95 1.44
C LYS A 240 8.52 -2.65 1.86
N SER A 241 8.83 -1.56 1.16
CA SER A 241 8.24 -0.25 1.27
C SER A 241 8.45 0.50 -0.04
N PHE A 242 7.78 1.60 -0.23
CA PHE A 242 8.02 2.46 -1.38
C PHE A 242 7.53 3.88 -1.12
N GLU A 243 8.05 4.80 -1.90
CA GLU A 243 7.60 6.17 -1.98
C GLU A 243 7.45 6.57 -3.44
N ILE A 244 6.45 7.38 -3.71
CA ILE A 244 6.22 7.97 -5.02
C ILE A 244 6.23 9.47 -4.82
N ASN A 245 7.01 10.16 -5.64
CA ASN A 245 7.00 11.61 -5.74
C ASN A 245 6.70 11.94 -7.18
N ASP A 246 5.52 12.48 -7.43
CA ASP A 246 4.98 12.73 -8.77
C ASP A 246 5.08 11.49 -9.67
N TRP A 247 5.90 11.56 -10.69
CA TRP A 247 6.06 10.52 -11.70
C TRP A 247 7.31 9.66 -11.50
N VAL A 248 7.83 9.63 -10.28
CA VAL A 248 8.97 8.78 -9.91
C VAL A 248 8.66 7.99 -8.66
N ALA A 249 8.84 6.69 -8.72
CA ALA A 249 8.74 5.79 -7.57
C ALA A 249 10.12 5.29 -7.15
N VAL A 250 10.33 5.15 -5.85
CA VAL A 250 11.47 4.45 -5.26
C VAL A 250 10.94 3.25 -4.48
N TYR A 251 11.17 2.06 -5.01
CA TYR A 251 10.82 0.80 -4.36
C TYR A 251 12.01 0.29 -3.54
N TYR A 252 11.81 0.08 -2.25
CA TYR A 252 12.78 -0.57 -1.36
C TYR A 252 12.47 -2.07 -1.32
N VAL A 253 13.37 -2.89 -1.85
CA VAL A 253 13.09 -4.28 -2.16
C VAL A 253 14.05 -5.25 -1.48
N GLY A 254 13.57 -6.47 -1.23
CA GLY A 254 14.40 -7.60 -0.81
C GLY A 254 14.40 -8.69 -1.87
N GLU A 255 15.54 -9.34 -2.06
CA GLU A 255 15.65 -10.51 -2.93
C GLU A 255 14.75 -11.65 -2.44
N VAL A 256 14.09 -12.31 -3.38
CA VAL A 256 13.33 -13.53 -3.15
C VAL A 256 14.18 -14.69 -3.63
N LYS A 257 14.65 -15.51 -2.68
CA LYS A 257 15.46 -16.69 -2.93
C LYS A 257 14.60 -17.88 -3.28
#